data_55676c60e51dcf41902118a6f3a9a229
#
_entry.id   55676c60e51dcf41902118a6f3a9a229
#
_cell.length_a   1.000
_cell.length_b   1.000
_cell.length_c   1.000
_cell.angle_alpha   90.00
_cell.angle_beta   90.00
_cell.angle_gamma   90.00
#
_symmetry.space_group_name_H-M   'P 1'
#
loop_
_entity.id
_entity.type
_entity.pdbx_description
1 polymer ?
#
loop_
_entity_poly.entity_id
_entity_poly.type
_entity_poly.pdbx_seq_one_letter_code
_entity_poly.pdbx_strand_id
1 'polypeptide(L)'
;MKYRVTSRDREGRRWISAVQDAQRAVSAVRHQAEYLNIDPERIGILGFSAGGETAALTAYLSVRQYAERDAVDQTSHLPDFNILIYPAGLVNKNKNGLQDHIQIHEKSPATFMAHAFDDRVPVEGCLFLMHALKNKGVASELHIYAQGGHGYGLRKTKSPVTTWDHRCADWMRSQGWLSDFN
;
A
#
# COMPACT_ATOMS: atom_id res chain seq x y z
N MET A 1 -6.22 -9.22 -6.61
CA MET A 1 -7.64 -8.96 -6.25
C MET A 1 -8.32 -8.17 -7.36
N LYS A 2 -9.57 -8.52 -7.70
CA LYS A 2 -10.44 -7.69 -8.54
C LYS A 2 -11.34 -6.87 -7.62
N TYR A 3 -11.36 -5.56 -7.77
CA TYR A 3 -12.12 -4.64 -6.92
C TYR A 3 -12.95 -3.66 -7.74
N ARG A 4 -13.95 -3.06 -7.12
CA ARG A 4 -14.85 -2.10 -7.78
C ARG A 4 -14.10 -0.83 -8.13
N VAL A 5 -14.14 -0.44 -9.39
CA VAL A 5 -13.67 0.86 -9.88
C VAL A 5 -14.90 1.77 -9.96
N THR A 6 -15.01 2.77 -9.10
CA THR A 6 -16.32 3.30 -8.80
C THR A 6 -16.56 4.74 -9.10
N SER A 7 -17.86 5.01 -9.13
CA SER A 7 -18.47 6.28 -8.84
C SER A 7 -18.10 6.79 -7.44
N ARG A 8 -18.07 8.11 -7.26
CA ARG A 8 -17.88 8.76 -5.97
C ARG A 8 -19.05 8.43 -5.03
N ASP A 9 -18.78 8.34 -3.74
CA ASP A 9 -19.83 8.29 -2.73
C ASP A 9 -20.51 9.68 -2.56
N ARG A 10 -21.43 9.80 -1.59
CA ARG A 10 -22.12 11.07 -1.26
C ARG A 10 -21.17 12.17 -0.80
N GLU A 11 -20.00 11.80 -0.25
CA GLU A 11 -18.95 12.72 0.20
C GLU A 11 -17.90 12.99 -0.90
N GLY A 12 -18.10 12.45 -2.10
CA GLY A 12 -17.21 12.63 -3.23
C GLY A 12 -15.93 11.78 -3.19
N ARG A 13 -15.84 10.79 -2.30
CA ARG A 13 -14.69 9.89 -2.15
C ARG A 13 -14.69 8.82 -3.23
N ARG A 14 -13.90 9.02 -4.26
CA ARG A 14 -13.78 8.09 -5.40
C ARG A 14 -13.11 6.76 -5.04
N TRP A 15 -12.33 6.72 -3.96
CA TRP A 15 -11.58 5.55 -3.52
C TRP A 15 -12.38 4.60 -2.63
N ILE A 16 -13.54 5.02 -2.10
CA ILE A 16 -14.24 4.33 -1.01
C ILE A 16 -14.56 2.86 -1.31
N SER A 17 -15.12 2.55 -2.48
CA SER A 17 -15.51 1.16 -2.78
C SER A 17 -14.31 0.25 -3.01
N ALA A 18 -13.22 0.78 -3.60
CA ALA A 18 -11.98 0.05 -3.78
C ALA A 18 -11.35 -0.30 -2.42
N VAL A 19 -11.36 0.64 -1.49
CA VAL A 19 -10.86 0.43 -0.12
C VAL A 19 -11.75 -0.55 0.66
N GLN A 20 -13.07 -0.44 0.55
CA GLN A 20 -13.99 -1.42 1.14
C GLN A 20 -13.70 -2.85 0.68
N ASP A 21 -13.50 -3.02 -0.63
CA ASP A 21 -13.18 -4.32 -1.21
C ASP A 21 -11.80 -4.81 -0.76
N ALA A 22 -10.82 -3.94 -0.68
CA ALA A 22 -9.47 -4.28 -0.22
C ALA A 22 -9.46 -4.65 1.27
N GLN A 23 -10.13 -3.89 2.13
CA GLN A 23 -10.28 -4.21 3.55
C GLN A 23 -10.96 -5.57 3.73
N ARG A 24 -12.04 -5.82 2.98
CA ARG A 24 -12.73 -7.11 3.01
C ARG A 24 -11.84 -8.26 2.52
N ALA A 25 -11.04 -8.03 1.48
CA ALA A 25 -10.12 -9.04 0.96
C ALA A 25 -9.03 -9.41 1.98
N VAL A 26 -8.43 -8.42 2.67
CA VAL A 26 -7.45 -8.70 3.73
C VAL A 26 -8.09 -9.50 4.86
N SER A 27 -9.28 -9.11 5.33
CA SER A 27 -10.01 -9.88 6.35
C SER A 27 -10.31 -11.30 5.88
N ALA A 28 -10.73 -11.48 4.61
CA ALA A 28 -11.10 -12.81 4.08
C ALA A 28 -9.87 -13.72 3.97
N VAL A 29 -8.73 -13.21 3.53
CA VAL A 29 -7.47 -13.97 3.48
C VAL A 29 -7.02 -14.35 4.88
N ARG A 30 -7.07 -13.42 5.83
CA ARG A 30 -6.71 -13.68 7.24
C ARG A 30 -7.65 -14.68 7.91
N HIS A 31 -8.95 -14.58 7.66
CA HIS A 31 -9.95 -15.53 8.17
C HIS A 31 -9.75 -16.95 7.66
N GLN A 32 -9.22 -17.08 6.43
CA GLN A 32 -8.98 -18.38 5.78
C GLN A 32 -7.50 -18.81 5.87
N ALA A 33 -6.68 -18.17 6.71
CA ALA A 33 -5.23 -18.38 6.75
C ALA A 33 -4.87 -19.86 7.00
N GLU A 34 -5.55 -20.54 7.90
CA GLU A 34 -5.35 -21.98 8.18
C GLU A 34 -5.65 -22.83 6.93
N TYR A 35 -6.80 -22.61 6.28
CA TYR A 35 -7.18 -23.33 5.06
C TYR A 35 -6.21 -23.08 3.90
N LEU A 36 -5.70 -21.85 3.80
CA LEU A 36 -4.75 -21.44 2.76
C LEU A 36 -3.30 -21.83 3.10
N ASN A 37 -3.06 -22.37 4.30
CA ASN A 37 -1.73 -22.70 4.81
C ASN A 37 -0.75 -21.50 4.73
N ILE A 38 -1.22 -20.32 5.18
CA ILE A 38 -0.44 -19.09 5.26
C ILE A 38 -0.43 -18.56 6.69
N ASP A 39 0.59 -17.74 7.00
CA ASP A 39 0.68 -17.07 8.29
C ASP A 39 -0.29 -15.88 8.34
N PRO A 40 -1.26 -15.85 9.28
CA PRO A 40 -2.21 -14.75 9.39
C PRO A 40 -1.58 -13.41 9.81
N GLU A 41 -0.35 -13.42 10.32
CA GLU A 41 0.41 -12.22 10.71
C GLU A 41 1.43 -11.77 9.65
N ARG A 42 1.37 -12.35 8.45
CA ARG A 42 2.23 -12.04 7.31
C ARG A 42 1.45 -11.77 6.03
N ILE A 43 0.36 -11.02 6.14
CA ILE A 43 -0.51 -10.68 5.02
C ILE A 43 -0.25 -9.23 4.60
N GLY A 44 0.43 -9.04 3.48
CA GLY A 44 0.69 -7.72 2.91
C GLY A 44 -0.30 -7.32 1.83
N ILE A 45 -0.29 -6.03 1.52
CA ILE A 45 -1.00 -5.47 0.37
C ILE A 45 -0.03 -4.79 -0.58
N LEU A 46 -0.17 -5.04 -1.89
CA LEU A 46 0.61 -4.38 -2.93
C LEU A 46 -0.30 -3.64 -3.89
N GLY A 47 0.06 -2.41 -4.23
CA GLY A 47 -0.69 -1.62 -5.19
C GLY A 47 0.15 -0.75 -6.10
N PHE A 48 -0.31 -0.61 -7.36
CA PHE A 48 0.27 0.24 -8.39
C PHE A 48 -0.64 1.44 -8.67
N SER A 49 -0.11 2.66 -8.80
CA SER A 49 -0.86 3.84 -9.21
C SER A 49 -2.12 4.07 -8.35
N ALA A 50 -3.32 4.06 -8.93
CA ALA A 50 -4.58 4.11 -8.18
C ALA A 50 -4.77 2.89 -7.25
N GLY A 51 -4.24 1.72 -7.61
CA GLY A 51 -4.14 0.57 -6.71
C GLY A 51 -3.20 0.82 -5.53
N GLY A 52 -2.15 1.64 -5.73
CA GLY A 52 -1.27 2.12 -4.67
C GLY A 52 -1.99 3.05 -3.69
N GLU A 53 -2.87 3.95 -4.18
CA GLU A 53 -3.78 4.73 -3.33
C GLU A 53 -4.68 3.80 -2.50
N THR A 54 -5.30 2.80 -3.16
CA THR A 54 -6.16 1.82 -2.48
C THR A 54 -5.38 1.05 -1.41
N ALA A 55 -4.17 0.59 -1.71
CA ALA A 55 -3.32 -0.13 -0.76
C ALA A 55 -2.93 0.75 0.44
N ALA A 56 -2.49 1.99 0.18
CA ALA A 56 -2.16 2.95 1.22
C ALA A 56 -3.35 3.24 2.14
N LEU A 57 -4.52 3.51 1.56
CA LEU A 57 -5.73 3.78 2.34
C LEU A 57 -6.21 2.55 3.12
N THR A 58 -6.05 1.34 2.58
CA THR A 58 -6.34 0.10 3.31
C THR A 58 -5.42 -0.05 4.52
N ALA A 59 -4.16 0.34 4.39
CA ALA A 59 -3.15 0.24 5.45
C ALA A 59 -3.28 1.33 6.53
N TYR A 60 -3.73 2.55 6.16
CA TYR A 60 -3.69 3.72 7.04
C TYR A 60 -5.06 4.23 7.51
N LEU A 61 -6.15 3.67 7.01
CA LEU A 61 -7.47 3.88 7.60
C LEU A 61 -7.73 2.81 8.65
N SER A 62 -7.56 3.17 9.92
CA SER A 62 -7.73 2.26 11.05
C SER A 62 -9.17 1.77 11.22
N VAL A 63 -10.13 2.51 10.68
CA VAL A 63 -11.56 2.20 10.75
C VAL A 63 -12.01 1.52 9.46
N ARG A 64 -12.75 0.43 9.61
CA ARG A 64 -13.41 -0.26 8.50
C ARG A 64 -14.39 0.67 7.78
N GLN A 65 -14.30 0.73 6.47
CA GLN A 65 -15.08 1.66 5.64
C GLN A 65 -16.45 1.11 5.21
N TYR A 66 -16.88 0.01 5.80
CA TYR A 66 -18.21 -0.59 5.62
C TYR A 66 -18.68 -1.25 6.92
N ALA A 67 -19.98 -1.45 7.06
CA ALA A 67 -20.53 -2.17 8.22
C ALA A 67 -20.16 -3.66 8.18
N GLU A 68 -19.82 -4.22 9.33
CA GLU A 68 -19.57 -5.65 9.48
C GLU A 68 -20.77 -6.47 9.00
N ARG A 69 -20.49 -7.62 8.35
CA ARG A 69 -21.52 -8.45 7.70
C ARG A 69 -21.57 -9.88 8.27
N ASP A 70 -20.42 -10.44 8.60
CA ASP A 70 -20.30 -11.85 9.01
C ASP A 70 -18.98 -12.09 9.79
N ALA A 71 -18.71 -13.37 10.11
CA ALA A 71 -17.52 -13.77 10.88
C ALA A 71 -16.17 -13.35 10.24
N VAL A 72 -16.12 -13.19 8.92
CA VAL A 72 -14.89 -12.71 8.25
C VAL A 72 -14.52 -11.30 8.72
N ASP A 73 -15.51 -10.46 8.98
CA ASP A 73 -15.30 -9.07 9.39
C ASP A 73 -14.90 -8.92 10.88
N GLN A 74 -14.92 -10.01 11.64
CA GLN A 74 -14.34 -10.06 12.99
C GLN A 74 -12.81 -10.17 12.97
N THR A 75 -12.21 -10.51 11.82
CA THR A 75 -10.75 -10.50 11.65
C THR A 75 -10.25 -9.14 11.20
N SER A 76 -9.00 -8.81 11.52
CA SER A 76 -8.40 -7.52 11.14
C SER A 76 -8.40 -7.32 9.63
N HIS A 77 -8.77 -6.12 9.20
CA HIS A 77 -8.67 -5.65 7.82
C HIS A 77 -7.36 -4.93 7.52
N LEU A 78 -6.51 -4.72 8.53
CA LEU A 78 -5.24 -4.04 8.36
C LEU A 78 -4.20 -5.04 7.84
N PRO A 79 -3.44 -4.71 6.78
CA PRO A 79 -2.32 -5.53 6.34
C PRO A 79 -1.15 -5.44 7.33
N ASP A 80 -0.30 -6.45 7.36
CA ASP A 80 0.89 -6.49 8.23
C ASP A 80 2.06 -5.74 7.59
N PHE A 81 2.08 -5.61 6.26
CA PHE A 81 3.01 -4.76 5.51
C PHE A 81 2.37 -4.22 4.23
N ASN A 82 2.98 -3.18 3.67
CA ASN A 82 2.44 -2.45 2.54
C ASN A 82 3.51 -2.21 1.46
N ILE A 83 3.19 -2.44 0.19
CA ILE A 83 4.08 -2.21 -0.95
C ILE A 83 3.40 -1.27 -1.94
N LEU A 84 3.95 -0.07 -2.08
CA LEU A 84 3.36 1.02 -2.86
C LEU A 84 4.26 1.39 -4.03
N ILE A 85 3.79 1.11 -5.24
CA ILE A 85 4.54 1.37 -6.46
C ILE A 85 3.88 2.51 -7.22
N TYR A 86 4.59 3.64 -7.33
CA TYR A 86 4.09 4.90 -7.89
C TYR A 86 2.66 5.23 -7.45
N PRO A 87 2.39 5.23 -6.12
CA PRO A 87 1.04 5.41 -5.62
C PRO A 87 0.47 6.78 -5.98
N ALA A 88 -0.77 6.80 -6.48
CA ALA A 88 -1.49 8.04 -6.70
C ALA A 88 -2.21 8.50 -5.42
N GLY A 89 -2.77 9.71 -5.44
CA GLY A 89 -3.75 10.18 -4.46
C GLY A 89 -3.25 10.46 -3.04
N LEU A 90 -1.94 10.41 -2.78
CA LEU A 90 -1.39 10.62 -1.43
C LEU A 90 -1.25 12.09 -1.05
N VAL A 91 -1.00 12.96 -2.02
CA VAL A 91 -0.72 14.40 -1.81
C VAL A 91 -2.01 15.18 -1.66
N ASN A 92 -2.08 16.06 -0.67
CA ASN A 92 -3.22 16.95 -0.43
C ASN A 92 -3.36 18.02 -1.53
N LYS A 93 -4.49 18.73 -1.54
CA LYS A 93 -4.78 19.76 -2.55
C LYS A 93 -3.76 20.89 -2.58
N ASN A 94 -3.17 21.22 -1.43
CA ASN A 94 -2.19 22.30 -1.27
C ASN A 94 -0.76 21.86 -1.65
N LYS A 95 -0.56 20.58 -1.98
CA LYS A 95 0.73 19.98 -2.34
C LYS A 95 1.83 20.12 -1.28
N ASN A 96 1.47 20.26 -0.03
CA ASN A 96 2.40 20.47 1.09
C ASN A 96 2.38 19.35 2.14
N GLY A 97 1.71 18.24 1.88
CA GLY A 97 1.61 17.11 2.79
C GLY A 97 0.73 15.99 2.24
N LEU A 98 0.50 15.00 3.08
CA LEU A 98 -0.45 13.92 2.80
C LEU A 98 -1.89 14.43 2.84
N GLN A 99 -2.80 13.67 2.23
CA GLN A 99 -4.24 13.86 2.41
C GLN A 99 -4.60 13.74 3.90
N ASP A 100 -5.52 14.56 4.38
CA ASP A 100 -5.88 14.66 5.80
C ASP A 100 -6.40 13.34 6.39
N HIS A 101 -7.00 12.49 5.56
CA HIS A 101 -7.50 11.18 5.97
C HIS A 101 -6.41 10.08 6.04
N ILE A 102 -5.19 10.34 5.60
CA ILE A 102 -4.03 9.43 5.75
C ILE A 102 -3.35 9.75 7.09
N GLN A 103 -3.62 8.93 8.09
CA GLN A 103 -3.11 9.13 9.44
C GLN A 103 -2.16 8.01 9.82
N ILE A 104 -0.90 8.37 10.09
CA ILE A 104 0.16 7.45 10.48
C ILE A 104 0.29 7.43 11.99
N HIS A 105 0.36 6.23 12.56
CA HIS A 105 0.57 5.98 13.98
C HIS A 105 1.62 4.87 14.17
N GLU A 106 2.07 4.66 15.39
CA GLU A 106 3.16 3.74 15.73
C GLU A 106 2.90 2.27 15.32
N LYS A 107 1.62 1.89 15.21
CA LYS A 107 1.19 0.55 14.78
C LYS A 107 0.84 0.47 13.28
N SER A 108 1.13 1.52 12.51
CA SER A 108 0.98 1.46 11.05
C SER A 108 1.89 0.39 10.46
N PRO A 109 1.47 -0.30 9.38
CA PRO A 109 2.27 -1.37 8.80
C PRO A 109 3.58 -0.87 8.20
N ALA A 110 4.62 -1.67 8.30
CA ALA A 110 5.89 -1.42 7.62
C ALA A 110 5.65 -1.28 6.11
N THR A 111 6.37 -0.35 5.46
CA THR A 111 6.03 0.06 4.09
C THR A 111 7.24 0.16 3.19
N PHE A 112 7.19 -0.54 2.06
CA PHE A 112 8.11 -0.35 0.94
C PHE A 112 7.48 0.55 -0.13
N MET A 113 8.28 1.45 -0.68
CA MET A 113 7.84 2.37 -1.75
C MET A 113 8.86 2.43 -2.90
N ALA A 114 8.37 2.47 -4.12
CA ALA A 114 9.19 2.75 -5.31
C ALA A 114 8.47 3.72 -6.24
N HIS A 115 9.18 4.78 -6.70
CA HIS A 115 8.62 5.80 -7.57
C HIS A 115 9.68 6.32 -8.54
N ALA A 116 9.28 6.85 -9.70
CA ALA A 116 10.14 7.58 -10.59
C ALA A 116 10.01 9.09 -10.37
N PHE A 117 11.12 9.82 -10.35
CA PHE A 117 11.13 11.27 -10.16
C PHE A 117 10.43 12.02 -11.29
N ASP A 118 10.53 11.49 -12.52
CA ASP A 118 9.91 12.04 -13.73
C ASP A 118 8.46 11.59 -13.96
N ASP A 119 7.83 10.97 -12.96
CA ASP A 119 6.42 10.56 -13.05
C ASP A 119 5.48 11.77 -12.99
N ARG A 120 4.41 11.75 -13.80
CA ARG A 120 3.32 12.74 -13.74
C ARG A 120 2.51 12.67 -12.43
N VAL A 121 2.53 11.52 -11.73
CA VAL A 121 1.99 11.40 -10.38
C VAL A 121 3.03 11.94 -9.40
N PRO A 122 2.66 12.83 -8.48
CA PRO A 122 3.63 13.49 -7.60
C PRO A 122 4.40 12.50 -6.71
N VAL A 123 5.72 12.40 -6.92
CA VAL A 123 6.64 11.61 -6.09
C VAL A 123 6.68 12.10 -4.64
N GLU A 124 6.33 13.34 -4.42
CA GLU A 124 6.22 14.00 -3.11
C GLU A 124 5.31 13.22 -2.16
N GLY A 125 4.30 12.50 -2.68
CA GLY A 125 3.44 11.62 -1.88
C GLY A 125 4.23 10.55 -1.12
N CYS A 126 5.22 9.94 -1.77
CA CYS A 126 6.12 8.97 -1.14
C CYS A 126 7.06 9.63 -0.13
N LEU A 127 7.56 10.84 -0.43
CA LEU A 127 8.42 11.60 0.48
C LEU A 127 7.68 12.00 1.76
N PHE A 128 6.47 12.53 1.64
CA PHE A 128 5.63 12.88 2.80
C PHE A 128 5.26 11.64 3.62
N LEU A 129 4.93 10.54 2.95
CA LEU A 129 4.59 9.29 3.63
C LEU A 129 5.82 8.73 4.36
N MET A 130 6.99 8.68 3.73
CA MET A 130 8.24 8.27 4.35
C MET A 130 8.58 9.11 5.59
N HIS A 131 8.42 10.43 5.49
CA HIS A 131 8.64 11.34 6.61
C HIS A 131 7.67 11.05 7.77
N ALA A 132 6.39 10.84 7.47
CA ALA A 132 5.37 10.53 8.48
C ALA A 132 5.62 9.18 9.17
N LEU A 133 5.97 8.14 8.41
CA LEU A 133 6.33 6.81 8.93
C LEU A 133 7.56 6.88 9.83
N LYS A 134 8.62 7.57 9.38
CA LYS A 134 9.84 7.77 10.17
C LYS A 134 9.57 8.46 11.49
N ASN A 135 8.75 9.51 11.51
CA ASN A 135 8.40 10.24 12.73
C ASN A 135 7.61 9.39 13.73
N LYS A 136 6.99 8.30 13.28
CA LYS A 136 6.27 7.32 14.13
C LYS A 136 7.09 6.07 14.44
N GLY A 137 8.35 6.01 14.00
CA GLY A 137 9.21 4.85 14.22
C GLY A 137 8.78 3.61 13.42
N VAL A 138 7.96 3.77 12.37
CA VAL A 138 7.50 2.67 11.52
C VAL A 138 8.57 2.32 10.50
N ALA A 139 8.96 1.06 10.43
CA ALA A 139 9.95 0.55 9.46
C ALA A 139 9.47 0.82 8.02
N SER A 140 10.32 1.49 7.23
CA SER A 140 9.96 1.83 5.85
C SER A 140 11.18 1.98 4.97
N GLU A 141 11.02 1.68 3.68
CA GLU A 141 12.06 1.83 2.66
C GLU A 141 11.47 2.54 1.44
N LEU A 142 12.23 3.49 0.85
CA LEU A 142 11.81 4.26 -0.30
C LEU A 142 12.92 4.32 -1.34
N HIS A 143 12.60 3.92 -2.57
CA HIS A 143 13.46 4.08 -3.74
C HIS A 143 12.87 5.09 -4.72
N ILE A 144 13.61 6.18 -4.99
CA ILE A 144 13.26 7.15 -6.03
C ILE A 144 14.27 7.02 -7.16
N TYR A 145 13.79 6.62 -8.33
CA TYR A 145 14.58 6.50 -9.55
C TYR A 145 14.51 7.80 -10.35
N ALA A 146 15.63 8.26 -10.89
CA ALA A 146 15.67 9.51 -11.64
C ALA A 146 14.73 9.52 -12.86
N GLN A 147 14.56 8.37 -13.50
CA GLN A 147 13.74 8.20 -14.69
C GLN A 147 12.95 6.89 -14.64
N GLY A 148 11.76 6.89 -15.26
CA GLY A 148 10.90 5.71 -15.34
C GLY A 148 9.48 6.04 -15.78
N GLY A 149 9.07 7.28 -15.61
CA GLY A 149 7.70 7.73 -15.90
C GLY A 149 6.67 6.99 -15.07
N HIS A 150 5.46 6.87 -15.60
CA HIS A 150 4.34 6.20 -14.94
C HIS A 150 4.04 4.83 -15.55
N GLY A 151 3.67 3.87 -14.69
CA GLY A 151 3.07 2.61 -15.15
C GLY A 151 4.08 1.55 -15.60
N TYR A 152 5.32 1.59 -15.13
CA TYR A 152 6.33 0.57 -15.45
C TYR A 152 5.94 -0.84 -14.96
N GLY A 153 5.25 -0.96 -13.82
CA GLY A 153 4.75 -2.24 -13.31
C GLY A 153 5.86 -3.24 -13.07
N LEU A 154 5.65 -4.49 -13.50
CA LEU A 154 6.63 -5.58 -13.44
C LEU A 154 7.37 -5.80 -14.78
N ARG A 155 7.16 -4.91 -15.77
CA ARG A 155 7.83 -5.05 -17.06
C ARG A 155 9.33 -4.85 -16.92
N LYS A 156 10.11 -5.82 -17.37
CA LYS A 156 11.58 -5.73 -17.38
C LYS A 156 12.06 -4.95 -18.59
N THR A 157 12.85 -3.93 -18.33
CA THR A 157 13.52 -3.11 -19.35
C THR A 157 14.97 -2.84 -18.92
N LYS A 158 15.71 -2.08 -19.72
CA LYS A 158 17.05 -1.61 -19.33
C LYS A 158 17.03 -0.46 -18.31
N SER A 159 15.86 0.10 -18.01
CA SER A 159 15.73 1.18 -17.05
C SER A 159 15.88 0.69 -15.62
N PRO A 160 16.70 1.33 -14.78
CA PRO A 160 16.90 0.98 -13.38
C PRO A 160 15.59 0.89 -12.57
N VAL A 161 14.58 1.69 -12.89
CA VAL A 161 13.30 1.66 -12.20
C VAL A 161 12.63 0.29 -12.25
N THR A 162 12.90 -0.54 -13.27
CA THR A 162 12.30 -1.86 -13.42
C THR A 162 12.99 -2.95 -12.56
N THR A 163 13.92 -2.54 -11.68
CA THR A 163 14.56 -3.40 -10.69
C THR A 163 13.97 -3.24 -9.28
N TRP A 164 12.92 -2.46 -9.14
CA TRP A 164 12.28 -2.20 -7.83
C TRP A 164 11.87 -3.48 -7.11
N ASP A 165 11.45 -4.51 -7.83
CA ASP A 165 11.04 -5.79 -7.28
C ASP A 165 12.19 -6.54 -6.57
N HIS A 166 13.43 -6.42 -7.07
CA HIS A 166 14.62 -6.94 -6.38
C HIS A 166 14.85 -6.19 -5.07
N ARG A 167 14.75 -4.86 -5.07
CA ARG A 167 14.86 -4.05 -3.84
C ARG A 167 13.75 -4.38 -2.84
N CYS A 168 12.53 -4.58 -3.33
CA CYS A 168 11.41 -5.02 -2.51
C CYS A 168 11.66 -6.39 -1.88
N ALA A 169 12.20 -7.35 -2.64
CA ALA A 169 12.55 -8.66 -2.12
C ALA A 169 13.66 -8.59 -1.06
N ASP A 170 14.68 -7.75 -1.26
CA ASP A 170 15.74 -7.52 -0.28
C ASP A 170 15.17 -6.91 1.00
N TRP A 171 14.27 -5.91 0.87
CA TRP A 171 13.58 -5.33 2.01
C TRP A 171 12.72 -6.38 2.75
N MET A 172 11.94 -7.18 2.04
CA MET A 172 11.13 -8.24 2.66
C MET A 172 11.98 -9.25 3.42
N ARG A 173 13.20 -9.58 2.93
CA ARG A 173 14.15 -10.42 3.66
C ARG A 173 14.64 -9.73 4.93
N SER A 174 14.99 -8.45 4.86
CA SER A 174 15.45 -7.69 6.02
C SER A 174 14.40 -7.59 7.13
N GLN A 175 13.10 -7.70 6.76
CA GLN A 175 11.97 -7.74 7.69
C GLN A 175 11.62 -9.17 8.14
N GLY A 176 12.29 -10.20 7.64
CA GLY A 176 12.02 -11.60 7.98
C GLY A 176 10.76 -12.20 7.33
N TRP A 177 10.22 -11.56 6.29
CA TRP A 177 9.03 -12.07 5.58
C TRP A 177 9.37 -12.98 4.40
N LEU A 178 10.57 -12.90 3.89
CA LEU A 178 11.12 -13.86 2.92
C LEU A 178 12.33 -14.55 3.53
N SER A 179 12.43 -15.87 3.33
CA SER A 179 13.65 -16.61 3.60
C SER A 179 14.70 -16.32 2.51
N ASP A 180 15.97 -16.44 2.88
CA ASP A 180 17.04 -16.47 1.89
C ASP A 180 16.85 -17.67 0.96
N PHE A 181 17.17 -17.50 -0.31
CA PHE A 181 17.25 -18.64 -1.22
C PHE A 181 18.41 -19.54 -0.75
N ASN A 182 18.07 -20.76 -0.33
CA ASN A 182 19.04 -21.83 -0.17
C ASN A 182 19.54 -22.29 -1.54
#